data_d539716ef6059557167d7813bf093b90
#
_entry.id   d539716ef6059557167d7813bf093b90
#
_cell.length_a   1.000
_cell.length_b   1.000
_cell.length_c   1.000
_cell.angle_alpha   90.00
_cell.angle_beta   90.00
_cell.angle_gamma   90.00
#
_symmetry.space_group_name_H-M   'P 1'
#
loop_
_entity.id
_entity.type
_entity.pdbx_description
1 polymer ?
#
loop_
_entity_poly.entity_id
_entity_poly.type
_entity_poly.pdbx_seq_one_letter_code
_entity_poly.pdbx_strand_id
1 'polypeptide(L)'
;MRNLLVAQSGGPTAAINATVAGVVSCAVLSGKVDHIYGAVNGIEGVLAEKFLDLGKKLDSAEKISLLMQTPAAALGSCRYKLGDPKENTEDFEEILRIFRRHEIRYFIYIGGNDSMDTVNKLSKYCKENGVEDVFVVGAPKTIDNDLVGTCLLYTSPSPRDYAAS
;
A
#
# COMPACT_ATOMS: atom_id res chain seq x y z
N MET A 1 -3.04 -11.85 -15.95
CA MET A 1 -2.78 -11.30 -14.59
C MET A 1 -3.99 -10.48 -14.17
N ARG A 2 -4.62 -10.80 -13.04
CA ARG A 2 -5.81 -10.09 -12.53
C ARG A 2 -5.82 -9.96 -11.00
N ASN A 3 -4.71 -10.24 -10.33
CA ASN A 3 -4.63 -10.14 -8.89
C ASN A 3 -4.24 -8.72 -8.44
N LEU A 4 -4.69 -8.36 -7.24
CA LEU A 4 -4.36 -7.11 -6.59
C LEU A 4 -3.48 -7.39 -5.37
N LEU A 5 -2.43 -6.59 -5.22
CA LEU A 5 -1.58 -6.55 -4.04
C LEU A 5 -1.68 -5.18 -3.40
N VAL A 6 -1.99 -5.12 -2.12
CA VAL A 6 -1.95 -3.90 -1.32
C VAL A 6 -0.88 -4.01 -0.25
N ALA A 7 -0.15 -2.94 0.00
CA ALA A 7 0.86 -2.86 1.04
C ALA A 7 0.74 -1.55 1.83
N GLN A 8 1.15 -1.60 3.09
CA GLN A 8 1.20 -0.45 3.99
C GLN A 8 2.65 -0.13 4.35
N SER A 9 2.97 1.16 4.49
CA SER A 9 4.29 1.62 4.91
C SER A 9 4.23 2.97 5.63
N GLY A 10 5.36 3.36 6.21
CA GLY A 10 5.46 4.59 7.00
C GLY A 10 4.86 4.46 8.38
N GLY A 11 4.72 5.59 9.08
CA GLY A 11 4.14 5.63 10.42
C GLY A 11 2.67 5.19 10.43
N PRO A 12 2.26 4.35 11.39
CA PRO A 12 0.86 3.95 11.52
C PRO A 12 -0.01 5.15 11.91
N THR A 13 -1.22 5.19 11.36
CA THR A 13 -2.26 6.17 11.71
C THR A 13 -3.59 5.47 11.91
N ALA A 14 -4.56 6.14 12.52
CA ALA A 14 -5.91 5.60 12.67
C ALA A 14 -6.58 5.29 11.32
N ALA A 15 -6.21 6.00 10.26
CA ALA A 15 -6.85 5.88 8.94
C ALA A 15 -6.21 4.85 8.00
N ILE A 16 -5.00 4.36 8.28
CA ILE A 16 -4.26 3.55 7.30
C ILE A 16 -4.97 2.22 6.98
N ASN A 17 -5.62 1.61 7.96
CA ASN A 17 -6.38 0.38 7.79
C ASN A 17 -7.72 0.62 7.06
N ALA A 18 -8.32 1.80 7.23
CA ALA A 18 -9.52 2.17 6.50
C ALA A 18 -9.25 2.23 4.99
N THR A 19 -8.06 2.68 4.59
CA THR A 19 -7.64 2.64 3.18
C THR A 19 -7.52 1.21 2.65
N VAL A 20 -6.93 0.28 3.42
CA VAL A 20 -6.89 -1.15 3.05
C VAL A 20 -8.30 -1.71 2.91
N ALA A 21 -9.17 -1.44 3.89
CA ALA A 21 -10.56 -1.89 3.85
C ALA A 21 -11.30 -1.37 2.62
N GLY A 22 -11.11 -0.09 2.27
CA GLY A 22 -11.67 0.51 1.06
C GLY A 22 -11.16 -0.16 -0.22
N VAL A 23 -9.86 -0.44 -0.30
CA VAL A 23 -9.26 -1.16 -1.44
C VAL A 23 -9.88 -2.54 -1.59
N VAL A 24 -9.98 -3.32 -0.50
CA VAL A 24 -10.58 -4.65 -0.53
C VAL A 24 -12.04 -4.59 -0.94
N SER A 25 -12.83 -3.70 -0.33
CA SER A 25 -14.25 -3.52 -0.65
C SER A 25 -14.47 -3.18 -2.13
N CYS A 26 -13.72 -2.21 -2.65
CA CYS A 26 -13.82 -1.82 -4.06
C CYS A 26 -13.38 -2.94 -5.00
N ALA A 27 -12.33 -3.68 -4.66
CA ALA A 27 -11.85 -4.80 -5.46
C ALA A 27 -12.90 -5.92 -5.57
N VAL A 28 -13.52 -6.28 -4.43
CA VAL A 28 -14.61 -7.27 -4.38
C VAL A 28 -15.80 -6.80 -5.20
N LEU A 29 -16.27 -5.57 -4.98
CA LEU A 29 -17.44 -5.02 -5.70
C LEU A 29 -17.21 -4.88 -7.20
N SER A 30 -15.98 -4.65 -7.64
CA SER A 30 -15.67 -4.49 -9.06
C SER A 30 -15.81 -5.78 -9.87
N GLY A 31 -15.62 -6.95 -9.23
CA GLY A 31 -15.57 -8.25 -9.89
C GLY A 31 -14.44 -8.40 -10.93
N LYS A 32 -13.49 -7.46 -10.96
CA LYS A 32 -12.40 -7.43 -11.94
C LYS A 32 -11.09 -8.05 -11.43
N VAL A 33 -11.06 -8.41 -10.17
CA VAL A 33 -9.89 -8.93 -9.45
C VAL A 33 -10.17 -10.35 -8.99
N ASP A 34 -9.27 -11.28 -9.30
CA ASP A 34 -9.45 -12.70 -8.94
C ASP A 34 -9.03 -12.96 -7.49
N HIS A 35 -7.87 -12.42 -7.07
CA HIS A 35 -7.37 -12.53 -5.71
C HIS A 35 -6.89 -11.17 -5.19
N ILE A 36 -7.07 -10.96 -3.89
CA ILE A 36 -6.66 -9.75 -3.19
C ILE A 36 -5.64 -10.15 -2.12
N TYR A 37 -4.40 -9.73 -2.31
CA TYR A 37 -3.30 -10.00 -1.39
C TYR A 37 -2.90 -8.76 -0.62
N GLY A 38 -2.43 -8.95 0.61
CA GLY A 38 -1.76 -7.93 1.41
C GLY A 38 -0.30 -8.32 1.63
N ALA A 39 0.64 -7.45 1.26
CA ALA A 39 2.06 -7.65 1.57
C ALA A 39 2.34 -7.25 3.02
N VAL A 40 2.94 -8.16 3.79
CA VAL A 40 3.29 -7.93 5.19
C VAL A 40 4.62 -7.18 5.27
N ASN A 41 4.65 -6.04 5.96
CA ASN A 41 5.80 -5.14 6.07
C ASN A 41 6.20 -4.47 4.74
N GLY A 42 5.20 -3.93 4.02
CA GLY A 42 5.44 -3.05 2.89
C GLY A 42 6.25 -3.70 1.76
N ILE A 43 7.21 -2.95 1.21
CA ILE A 43 8.02 -3.41 0.08
C ILE A 43 8.98 -4.56 0.46
N GLU A 44 9.45 -4.62 1.71
CA GLU A 44 10.23 -5.78 2.20
C GLU A 44 9.40 -7.06 2.13
N GLY A 45 8.10 -6.97 2.46
CA GLY A 45 7.18 -8.07 2.33
C GLY A 45 6.91 -8.48 0.88
N VAL A 46 6.95 -7.52 -0.05
CA VAL A 46 6.89 -7.82 -1.49
C VAL A 46 8.10 -8.62 -1.91
N LEU A 47 9.30 -8.15 -1.61
CA LEU A 47 10.56 -8.81 -1.95
C LEU A 47 10.71 -10.20 -1.30
N ALA A 48 10.17 -10.37 -0.10
CA ALA A 48 10.16 -11.64 0.63
C ALA A 48 8.97 -12.55 0.29
N GLU A 49 8.11 -12.16 -0.64
CA GLU A 49 6.86 -12.86 -1.03
C GLU A 49 5.94 -13.19 0.17
N LYS A 50 5.96 -12.35 1.22
CA LYS A 50 5.13 -12.52 2.42
C LYS A 50 3.73 -11.92 2.21
N PHE A 51 2.85 -12.70 1.58
CA PHE A 51 1.51 -12.29 1.24
C PHE A 51 0.44 -12.95 2.11
N LEU A 52 -0.56 -12.16 2.49
CA LEU A 52 -1.80 -12.63 3.13
C LEU A 52 -2.92 -12.57 2.11
N ASP A 53 -3.73 -13.61 2.01
CA ASP A 53 -4.96 -13.61 1.21
C ASP A 53 -6.03 -12.79 1.96
N LEU A 54 -6.17 -11.52 1.57
CA LEU A 54 -7.15 -10.61 2.17
C LEU A 54 -8.57 -10.92 1.74
N GLY A 55 -8.77 -11.46 0.55
CA GLY A 55 -10.07 -11.87 0.08
C GLY A 55 -10.69 -12.94 0.97
N LYS A 56 -9.86 -13.90 1.45
CA LYS A 56 -10.30 -14.92 2.41
C LYS A 56 -10.38 -14.41 3.85
N LYS A 57 -9.48 -13.50 4.25
CA LYS A 57 -9.45 -13.00 5.63
C LYS A 57 -10.57 -11.99 5.91
N LEU A 58 -10.94 -11.19 4.93
CA LEU A 58 -11.94 -10.12 5.01
C LEU A 58 -13.20 -10.50 4.20
N ASP A 59 -13.70 -11.67 4.46
CA ASP A 59 -14.80 -12.31 3.73
C ASP A 59 -16.20 -11.82 4.13
N SER A 60 -16.30 -10.89 5.08
CA SER A 60 -17.57 -10.32 5.53
C SER A 60 -17.49 -8.82 5.79
N ALA A 61 -18.64 -8.15 5.74
CA ALA A 61 -18.76 -6.73 6.02
C ALA A 61 -18.31 -6.37 7.45
N GLU A 62 -18.58 -7.26 8.41
CA GLU A 62 -18.18 -7.09 9.81
C GLU A 62 -16.65 -7.08 9.96
N LYS A 63 -15.94 -8.00 9.28
CA LYS A 63 -14.48 -8.06 9.31
C LYS A 63 -13.85 -6.83 8.64
N ILE A 64 -14.44 -6.36 7.55
CA ILE A 64 -14.01 -5.12 6.88
C ILE A 64 -14.23 -3.92 7.81
N SER A 65 -15.39 -3.82 8.46
CA SER A 65 -15.70 -2.77 9.42
C SER A 65 -14.75 -2.81 10.63
N LEU A 66 -14.44 -4.00 11.13
CA LEU A 66 -13.48 -4.17 12.23
C LEU A 66 -12.08 -3.69 11.82
N LEU A 67 -11.63 -4.02 10.61
CA LEU A 67 -10.35 -3.53 10.10
C LEU A 67 -10.32 -2.01 10.02
N MET A 68 -11.40 -1.35 9.59
CA MET A 68 -11.48 0.11 9.51
C MET A 68 -11.29 0.78 10.87
N GLN A 69 -11.72 0.13 11.95
CA GLN A 69 -11.64 0.64 13.33
C GLN A 69 -10.37 0.17 14.07
N THR A 70 -9.60 -0.76 13.49
CA THR A 70 -8.39 -1.29 14.11
C THR A 70 -7.28 -0.25 14.02
N PRO A 71 -6.65 0.14 15.15
CA PRO A 71 -5.52 1.06 15.14
C PRO A 71 -4.25 0.41 14.59
N ALA A 72 -3.27 1.21 14.24
CA ALA A 72 -1.98 0.84 13.68
C ALA A 72 -2.09 0.22 12.26
N ALA A 73 -1.00 -0.33 11.72
CA ALA A 73 -0.95 -0.90 10.39
C ALA A 73 -1.15 -2.42 10.45
N ALA A 74 -2.30 -2.91 10.00
CA ALA A 74 -2.65 -4.32 10.06
C ALA A 74 -1.73 -5.22 9.23
N LEU A 75 -1.14 -4.68 8.15
CA LEU A 75 -0.15 -5.36 7.33
C LEU A 75 1.29 -5.08 7.77
N GLY A 76 1.49 -4.41 8.91
CA GLY A 76 2.80 -3.96 9.33
C GLY A 76 3.32 -2.79 8.49
N SER A 77 4.57 -2.43 8.70
CA SER A 77 5.26 -1.33 8.02
C SER A 77 6.73 -1.67 7.83
N CYS A 78 7.40 -0.99 6.89
CA CYS A 78 8.84 -1.06 6.73
C CYS A 78 9.43 0.33 6.52
N ARG A 79 10.75 0.43 6.62
CA ARG A 79 11.52 1.65 6.29
C ARG A 79 12.45 1.43 5.10
N TYR A 80 12.19 0.40 4.32
CA TYR A 80 12.97 0.12 3.12
C TYR A 80 12.75 1.20 2.06
N LYS A 81 13.84 1.72 1.49
CA LYS A 81 13.81 2.68 0.39
C LYS A 81 14.40 2.01 -0.84
N LEU A 82 13.64 1.95 -1.92
CA LEU A 82 14.19 1.58 -3.22
C LEU A 82 15.23 2.61 -3.65
N GLY A 83 16.38 2.14 -4.10
CA GLY A 83 17.43 2.95 -4.68
C GLY A 83 16.99 3.73 -5.93
N ASP A 84 17.93 4.42 -6.57
CA ASP A 84 17.65 4.98 -7.89
C ASP A 84 17.68 3.85 -8.93
N PRO A 85 16.63 3.70 -9.76
CA PRO A 85 16.59 2.67 -10.79
C PRO A 85 17.71 2.78 -11.84
N LYS A 86 18.38 3.93 -11.91
CA LYS A 86 19.55 4.13 -12.79
C LYS A 86 20.84 3.53 -12.23
N GLU A 87 20.92 3.39 -10.91
CA GLU A 87 22.09 2.88 -10.21
C GLU A 87 21.96 1.41 -9.82
N ASN A 88 20.74 0.99 -9.48
CA ASN A 88 20.42 -0.37 -9.09
C ASN A 88 19.03 -0.77 -9.59
N THR A 89 18.99 -1.66 -10.59
CA THR A 89 17.75 -2.19 -11.16
C THR A 89 17.29 -3.48 -10.48
N GLU A 90 18.14 -4.15 -9.69
CA GLU A 90 17.89 -5.50 -9.18
C GLU A 90 16.57 -5.60 -8.40
N ASP A 91 16.31 -4.66 -7.49
CA ASP A 91 15.06 -4.64 -6.72
C ASP A 91 13.83 -4.48 -7.61
N PHE A 92 13.91 -3.66 -8.64
CA PHE A 92 12.81 -3.39 -9.57
C PHE A 92 12.50 -4.63 -10.42
N GLU A 93 13.54 -5.28 -10.93
CA GLU A 93 13.42 -6.51 -11.71
C GLU A 93 12.84 -7.63 -10.84
N GLU A 94 13.32 -7.75 -9.59
CA GLU A 94 12.80 -8.73 -8.64
C GLU A 94 11.33 -8.50 -8.31
N ILE A 95 10.93 -7.26 -8.03
CA ILE A 95 9.51 -6.90 -7.78
C ILE A 95 8.65 -7.28 -8.99
N LEU A 96 9.07 -6.95 -10.20
CA LEU A 96 8.31 -7.29 -11.41
C LEU A 96 8.26 -8.81 -11.65
N ARG A 97 9.35 -9.52 -11.35
CA ARG A 97 9.39 -10.98 -11.41
C ARG A 97 8.40 -11.61 -10.44
N ILE A 98 8.33 -11.09 -9.22
CA ILE A 98 7.37 -11.52 -8.20
C ILE A 98 5.93 -11.20 -8.64
N PHE A 99 5.70 -10.00 -9.18
CA PHE A 99 4.37 -9.64 -9.67
C PHE A 99 3.90 -10.57 -10.79
N ARG A 100 4.76 -10.93 -11.74
CA ARG A 100 4.41 -11.89 -12.78
C ARG A 100 4.15 -13.29 -12.22
N ARG A 101 4.97 -13.76 -11.27
CA ARG A 101 4.81 -15.08 -10.61
C ARG A 101 3.45 -15.20 -9.92
N HIS A 102 3.03 -14.14 -9.22
CA HIS A 102 1.77 -14.10 -8.48
C HIS A 102 0.61 -13.50 -9.27
N GLU A 103 0.80 -13.28 -10.57
CA GLU A 103 -0.21 -12.68 -11.46
C GLU A 103 -0.75 -11.33 -10.95
N ILE A 104 0.08 -10.53 -10.24
CA ILE A 104 -0.25 -9.22 -9.73
C ILE A 104 -0.32 -8.23 -10.90
N ARG A 105 -1.50 -7.68 -11.11
CA ARG A 105 -1.75 -6.61 -12.10
C ARG A 105 -1.83 -5.24 -11.44
N TYR A 106 -2.41 -5.19 -10.23
CA TYR A 106 -2.63 -3.95 -9.51
C TYR A 106 -1.83 -3.98 -8.22
N PHE A 107 -0.91 -3.03 -8.08
CA PHE A 107 -0.16 -2.84 -6.84
C PHE A 107 -0.55 -1.49 -6.24
N ILE A 108 -1.16 -1.51 -5.04
CA ILE A 108 -1.54 -0.31 -4.30
C ILE A 108 -0.65 -0.19 -3.09
N TYR A 109 0.12 0.90 -3.03
CA TYR A 109 1.02 1.15 -1.92
C TYR A 109 0.53 2.34 -1.09
N ILE A 110 0.19 2.08 0.18
CA ILE A 110 -0.37 3.04 1.12
C ILE A 110 0.77 3.52 2.02
N GLY A 111 1.02 4.82 2.09
CA GLY A 111 2.05 5.32 2.99
C GLY A 111 2.41 6.79 2.81
N GLY A 112 3.46 7.22 3.50
CA GLY A 112 3.98 8.58 3.49
C GLY A 112 4.85 8.90 2.28
N ASN A 113 5.66 9.97 2.40
CA ASN A 113 6.50 10.50 1.32
C ASN A 113 7.45 9.46 0.72
N ASP A 114 8.14 8.69 1.55
CA ASP A 114 9.04 7.61 1.08
C ASP A 114 8.30 6.52 0.31
N SER A 115 7.07 6.22 0.70
CA SER A 115 6.23 5.23 -0.01
C SER A 115 5.76 5.77 -1.35
N MET A 116 5.43 7.06 -1.44
CA MET A 116 5.07 7.71 -2.69
C MET A 116 6.27 7.84 -3.62
N ASP A 117 7.47 8.07 -3.10
CA ASP A 117 8.72 8.01 -3.87
C ASP A 117 8.96 6.61 -4.46
N THR A 118 8.75 5.56 -3.67
CA THR A 118 8.78 4.17 -4.14
C THR A 118 7.80 3.92 -5.29
N VAL A 119 6.55 4.38 -5.15
CA VAL A 119 5.53 4.28 -6.20
C VAL A 119 5.96 5.00 -7.47
N ASN A 120 6.48 6.23 -7.32
CA ASN A 120 6.94 7.04 -8.45
C ASN A 120 8.08 6.36 -9.20
N LYS A 121 9.10 5.86 -8.47
CA LYS A 121 10.24 5.14 -9.04
C LYS A 121 9.81 3.88 -9.78
N LEU A 122 8.98 3.06 -9.14
CA LEU A 122 8.50 1.80 -9.73
C LEU A 122 7.60 2.06 -10.95
N SER A 123 6.69 3.02 -10.87
CA SER A 123 5.83 3.40 -11.99
C SER A 123 6.64 3.93 -13.19
N LYS A 124 7.64 4.76 -12.91
CA LYS A 124 8.54 5.29 -13.93
C LYS A 124 9.37 4.18 -14.56
N TYR A 125 9.92 3.27 -13.75
CA TYR A 125 10.66 2.10 -14.22
C TYR A 125 9.80 1.22 -15.14
N CYS A 126 8.56 0.93 -14.75
CA CYS A 126 7.62 0.19 -15.60
C CYS A 126 7.41 0.88 -16.95
N LYS A 127 7.17 2.19 -16.94
CA LYS A 127 6.95 2.98 -18.16
C LYS A 127 8.17 2.98 -19.08
N GLU A 128 9.37 3.18 -18.53
CA GLU A 128 10.62 3.23 -19.29
C GLU A 128 10.99 1.87 -19.89
N ASN A 129 10.57 0.77 -19.26
CA ASN A 129 10.85 -0.61 -19.72
C ASN A 129 9.66 -1.26 -20.45
N GLY A 130 8.63 -0.50 -20.83
CA GLY A 130 7.50 -1.01 -21.61
C GLY A 130 6.64 -2.04 -20.86
N VAL A 131 6.59 -1.99 -19.53
CA VAL A 131 5.75 -2.87 -18.71
C VAL A 131 4.34 -2.28 -18.65
N GLU A 132 3.43 -2.82 -19.45
CA GLU A 132 2.05 -2.34 -19.58
C GLU A 132 1.03 -3.20 -18.80
N ASP A 133 1.46 -4.32 -18.28
CA ASP A 133 0.61 -5.31 -17.60
C ASP A 133 0.52 -5.11 -16.09
N VAL A 134 1.27 -4.15 -15.52
CA VAL A 134 1.30 -3.81 -14.10
C VAL A 134 0.91 -2.35 -13.88
N PHE A 135 -0.05 -2.11 -13.01
CA PHE A 135 -0.47 -0.77 -12.58
C PHE A 135 -0.03 -0.52 -11.14
N VAL A 136 0.82 0.48 -10.95
CA VAL A 136 1.33 0.90 -9.65
C VAL A 136 0.62 2.17 -9.22
N VAL A 137 -0.08 2.13 -8.08
CA VAL A 137 -0.90 3.24 -7.58
C VAL A 137 -0.50 3.56 -6.15
N GLY A 138 -0.24 4.83 -5.87
CA GLY A 138 0.00 5.34 -4.52
C GLY A 138 -1.30 5.79 -3.85
N ALA A 139 -1.48 5.39 -2.60
CA ALA A 139 -2.50 5.95 -1.72
C ALA A 139 -1.80 6.74 -0.61
N PRO A 140 -1.66 8.06 -0.76
CA PRO A 140 -0.90 8.87 0.17
C PRO A 140 -1.56 8.93 1.54
N LYS A 141 -0.73 8.84 2.58
CA LYS A 141 -1.11 8.96 3.96
C LYS A 141 -0.13 9.91 4.65
N THR A 142 -0.65 10.97 5.25
CA THR A 142 0.14 11.93 6.01
C THR A 142 -0.60 12.38 7.26
N ILE A 143 0.13 12.54 8.36
CA ILE A 143 -0.33 13.21 9.59
C ILE A 143 0.13 14.66 9.61
N ASP A 144 1.11 15.00 8.76
CA ASP A 144 1.73 16.32 8.73
C ASP A 144 0.92 17.34 7.91
N ASN A 145 -0.14 16.90 7.25
CA ASN A 145 -1.01 17.70 6.38
C ASN A 145 -0.23 18.47 5.29
N ASP A 146 0.81 17.83 4.77
CA ASP A 146 1.72 18.37 3.76
C ASP A 146 1.28 18.08 2.31
N LEU A 147 0.08 17.50 2.14
CA LEU A 147 -0.56 17.27 0.85
C LEU A 147 -1.75 18.18 0.65
N VAL A 148 -1.81 18.85 -0.49
CA VAL A 148 -2.95 19.68 -0.89
C VAL A 148 -4.24 18.82 -0.92
N GLY A 149 -5.29 19.30 -0.27
CA GLY A 149 -6.58 18.61 -0.19
C GLY A 149 -6.71 17.62 0.96
N THR A 150 -5.71 17.49 1.83
CA THR A 150 -5.81 16.71 3.07
C THR A 150 -6.14 17.60 4.26
N CYS A 151 -6.93 17.08 5.21
CA CYS A 151 -7.36 17.82 6.42
C CYS A 151 -7.33 16.93 7.68
N LEU A 152 -6.34 16.08 7.80
CA LEU A 152 -6.26 15.10 8.91
C LEU A 152 -5.94 15.72 10.28
N LEU A 153 -5.31 16.89 10.30
CA LEU A 153 -4.86 17.52 11.54
C LEU A 153 -6.02 17.89 12.49
N TYR A 154 -7.19 18.21 11.94
CA TYR A 154 -8.37 18.58 12.74
C TYR A 154 -9.18 17.39 13.26
N THR A 155 -8.96 16.22 12.72
CA THR A 155 -9.75 15.02 13.04
C THR A 155 -8.98 13.95 13.84
N SER A 156 -7.66 14.09 13.96
CA SER A 156 -6.79 13.18 14.71
C SER A 156 -5.99 13.97 15.73
N PRO A 157 -6.48 14.17 16.96
CA PRO A 157 -5.71 14.81 18.01
C PRO A 157 -4.40 14.05 18.25
N SER A 158 -3.28 14.72 18.13
CA SER A 158 -1.97 14.17 18.37
C SER A 158 -1.54 14.41 19.83
N PRO A 159 -0.60 13.64 20.41
CA PRO A 159 -0.05 13.94 21.72
C PRO A 159 0.55 15.35 21.85
N ARG A 160 0.89 16.01 20.74
CA ARG A 160 1.34 17.41 20.71
C ARG A 160 0.22 18.39 21.04
N ASP A 161 -1.02 18.06 20.69
CA ASP A 161 -2.17 18.95 20.96
C ASP A 161 -2.51 19.01 22.44
N TYR A 162 -2.17 17.97 23.20
CA TYR A 162 -2.34 17.92 24.66
C TYR A 162 -1.18 18.55 25.44
N ALA A 163 -0.02 18.74 24.81
CA ALA A 163 1.15 19.32 25.47
C ALA A 163 1.18 20.87 25.37
N ALA A 164 0.27 21.47 24.59
CA ALA A 164 0.19 22.91 24.35
C ALA A 164 -1.01 23.60 25.04
N SER A 165 -1.75 22.85 25.88
CA SER A 165 -2.89 23.39 26.66
C SER A 165 -2.56 23.55 28.16
#